data_656d97970d1033b7d27822923dbcc056
#
_entry.id   656d97970d1033b7d27822923dbcc056
#
_cell.length_a   1.000
_cell.length_b   1.000
_cell.length_c   1.000
_cell.angle_alpha   90.00
_cell.angle_beta   90.00
_cell.angle_gamma   90.00
#
_symmetry.space_group_name_H-M   'P 1'
#
loop_
_entity.id
_entity.type
_entity.pdbx_description
1 polymer ?
#
loop_
_entity_poly.entity_id
_entity_poly.type
_entity_poly.pdbx_seq_one_letter_code
_entity_poly.pdbx_strand_id
1 'polypeptide(L)'
;MSAKLPSWPYSRYIAHRGGGRLAPENTLAAMRVGAEHGFTMFEYDVKLSSDNVLVLMHDDDVDRTSNGRGPAATRTFAELAQLDFGSWHSAAYAGEPLPTFAAVARYTVANGIASNVEIKPCPGREAETGRAVALAARQLWQGAVQAPLLSSFAEDALQAALESAPELPRALLVEKVPADWRERLAKYECVALNINQKDATRELIDAVHAAGYRIAAWTVNDPERARLLLDWGIDGIFTDELAAIRPAA
;
A
#
# COMPACT_ATOMS: atom_id res chain seq x y z
N MET A 1 15.21 16.72 -24.03
CA MET A 1 14.02 15.89 -24.34
C MET A 1 13.43 15.49 -23.00
N SER A 2 12.14 15.74 -22.76
CA SER A 2 11.47 15.26 -21.53
C SER A 2 11.45 13.73 -21.55
N ALA A 3 11.85 13.09 -20.45
CA ALA A 3 11.77 11.65 -20.32
C ALA A 3 10.31 11.21 -20.47
N LYS A 4 10.06 10.11 -21.19
CA LYS A 4 8.71 9.57 -21.31
C LYS A 4 8.33 8.92 -19.98
N LEU A 5 7.26 9.40 -19.36
CA LEU A 5 6.76 8.82 -18.12
C LEU A 5 6.36 7.35 -18.33
N PRO A 6 6.62 6.46 -17.34
CA PRO A 6 6.18 5.08 -17.40
C PRO A 6 4.65 4.98 -17.47
N SER A 7 4.14 3.87 -17.98
CA SER A 7 2.70 3.60 -17.92
C SER A 7 2.21 3.67 -16.48
N TRP A 8 1.05 4.32 -16.28
CA TRP A 8 0.42 4.44 -14.96
C TRP A 8 -1.03 3.99 -15.05
N PRO A 9 -1.28 2.67 -14.99
CA PRO A 9 -2.64 2.13 -15.12
C PRO A 9 -3.44 2.20 -13.82
N TYR A 10 -2.97 2.96 -12.85
CA TYR A 10 -3.52 3.04 -11.50
C TYR A 10 -4.43 4.25 -11.33
N SER A 11 -5.41 4.12 -10.41
CA SER A 11 -6.31 5.21 -10.04
C SER A 11 -5.54 6.34 -9.36
N ARG A 12 -6.00 7.58 -9.58
CA ARG A 12 -5.50 8.75 -8.83
C ARG A 12 -6.00 8.78 -7.38
N TYR A 13 -7.08 8.05 -7.07
CA TYR A 13 -7.65 7.94 -5.74
C TYR A 13 -7.38 6.53 -5.21
N ILE A 14 -6.65 6.45 -4.10
CA ILE A 14 -6.23 5.20 -3.50
C ILE A 14 -6.82 5.12 -2.11
N ALA A 15 -7.67 4.12 -1.85
CA ALA A 15 -8.23 3.90 -0.53
C ALA A 15 -7.14 3.33 0.39
N HIS A 16 -6.72 4.12 1.39
CA HIS A 16 -5.68 3.77 2.34
C HIS A 16 -6.18 2.65 3.25
N ARG A 17 -5.42 1.57 3.34
CA ARG A 17 -5.74 0.35 4.10
C ARG A 17 -7.10 -0.25 3.75
N GLY A 18 -7.55 -0.02 2.50
CA GLY A 18 -8.81 -0.53 1.94
C GLY A 18 -10.03 0.32 2.24
N GLY A 19 -10.33 0.62 3.49
CA GLY A 19 -11.56 1.31 3.91
C GLY A 19 -11.35 2.70 4.55
N GLY A 20 -10.11 3.16 4.67
CA GLY A 20 -9.79 4.38 5.39
C GLY A 20 -10.34 4.34 6.81
N ARG A 21 -11.08 5.39 7.21
CA ARG A 21 -11.71 5.47 8.54
C ARG A 21 -13.07 4.80 8.64
N LEU A 22 -13.62 4.27 7.56
CA LEU A 22 -14.99 3.75 7.53
C LEU A 22 -15.09 2.29 7.97
N ALA A 23 -13.98 1.57 7.98
CA ALA A 23 -13.92 0.16 8.36
C ALA A 23 -12.57 -0.16 9.03
N PRO A 24 -12.44 -1.27 9.77
CA PRO A 24 -11.19 -1.66 10.39
C PRO A 24 -10.11 -1.89 9.33
N GLU A 25 -9.02 -1.13 9.43
CA GLU A 25 -7.92 -1.10 8.46
C GLU A 25 -7.38 -2.50 8.15
N ASN A 26 -6.92 -2.70 6.90
CA ASN A 26 -6.25 -3.93 6.47
C ASN A 26 -7.11 -5.21 6.61
N THR A 27 -8.44 -5.10 6.58
CA THR A 27 -9.37 -6.24 6.64
C THR A 27 -10.15 -6.43 5.33
N LEU A 28 -10.77 -7.59 5.14
CA LEU A 28 -11.68 -7.80 4.00
C LEU A 28 -12.93 -6.94 4.10
N ALA A 29 -13.39 -6.61 5.31
CA ALA A 29 -14.47 -5.65 5.52
C ALA A 29 -14.08 -4.26 4.98
N ALA A 30 -12.85 -3.79 5.26
CA ALA A 30 -12.34 -2.54 4.71
C ALA A 30 -12.29 -2.53 3.17
N MET A 31 -11.86 -3.63 2.55
CA MET A 31 -11.81 -3.74 1.09
C MET A 31 -13.23 -3.64 0.46
N ARG A 32 -14.24 -4.25 1.09
CA ARG A 32 -15.64 -4.14 0.64
C ARG A 32 -16.16 -2.72 0.73
N VAL A 33 -15.91 -2.06 1.87
CA VAL A 33 -16.31 -0.66 2.09
C VAL A 33 -15.65 0.27 1.07
N GLY A 34 -14.35 0.10 0.79
CA GLY A 34 -13.66 0.86 -0.25
C GLY A 34 -14.28 0.68 -1.64
N ALA A 35 -14.65 -0.56 -2.00
CA ALA A 35 -15.32 -0.85 -3.26
C ALA A 35 -16.74 -0.22 -3.33
N GLU A 36 -17.51 -0.27 -2.24
CA GLU A 36 -18.83 0.37 -2.12
C GLU A 36 -18.76 1.89 -2.29
N HIS A 37 -17.64 2.52 -1.91
CA HIS A 37 -17.38 3.95 -2.11
C HIS A 37 -16.81 4.29 -3.50
N GLY A 38 -16.73 3.30 -4.41
CA GLY A 38 -16.31 3.50 -5.79
C GLY A 38 -14.80 3.56 -6.01
N PHE A 39 -13.99 3.17 -5.04
CA PHE A 39 -12.55 3.09 -5.23
C PHE A 39 -12.18 1.87 -6.05
N THR A 40 -11.33 2.09 -7.04
CA THR A 40 -10.81 1.07 -7.95
C THR A 40 -9.33 0.77 -7.72
N MET A 41 -8.75 1.31 -6.67
CA MET A 41 -7.40 1.00 -6.19
C MET A 41 -7.36 1.07 -4.67
N PHE A 42 -6.78 0.05 -4.07
CA PHE A 42 -6.54 -0.02 -2.63
C PHE A 42 -5.05 -0.05 -2.33
N GLU A 43 -4.70 0.53 -1.22
CA GLU A 43 -3.41 0.30 -0.58
C GLU A 43 -3.63 -0.53 0.68
N TYR A 44 -2.66 -1.38 1.02
CA TYR A 44 -2.65 -2.17 2.23
C TYR A 44 -1.25 -2.71 2.57
N ASP A 45 -1.04 -2.91 3.88
CA ASP A 45 0.25 -3.31 4.46
C ASP A 45 0.36 -4.84 4.58
N VAL A 46 1.46 -5.42 4.08
CA VAL A 46 1.72 -6.85 4.12
C VAL A 46 2.97 -7.17 4.90
N LYS A 47 2.88 -8.05 5.89
CA LYS A 47 4.00 -8.53 6.70
C LYS A 47 3.97 -10.05 6.90
N LEU A 48 5.04 -10.59 7.46
CA LEU A 48 5.17 -12.01 7.79
C LEU A 48 4.82 -12.28 9.25
N SER A 49 4.02 -13.31 9.49
CA SER A 49 3.89 -13.97 10.79
C SER A 49 5.16 -14.73 11.16
N SER A 50 5.26 -15.29 12.38
CA SER A 50 6.42 -16.08 12.81
C SER A 50 6.63 -17.35 12.00
N ASP A 51 5.56 -17.92 11.47
CA ASP A 51 5.55 -19.12 10.60
C ASP A 51 5.49 -18.78 9.10
N ASN A 52 5.89 -17.56 8.73
CA ASN A 52 6.06 -17.10 7.35
C ASN A 52 4.78 -17.04 6.52
N VAL A 53 3.63 -16.86 7.15
CA VAL A 53 2.38 -16.55 6.44
C VAL A 53 2.28 -15.05 6.20
N LEU A 54 2.02 -14.63 4.96
CA LEU A 54 1.78 -13.23 4.62
C LEU A 54 0.38 -12.81 5.06
N VAL A 55 0.32 -11.81 5.95
CA VAL A 55 -0.89 -11.24 6.54
C VAL A 55 -0.95 -9.74 6.35
N LEU A 56 -2.14 -9.14 6.45
CA LEU A 56 -2.31 -7.70 6.37
C LEU A 56 -2.31 -7.07 7.76
N MET A 57 -1.30 -6.27 8.07
CA MET A 57 -1.25 -5.47 9.30
C MET A 57 -0.20 -4.37 9.17
N HIS A 58 -0.50 -3.17 9.70
CA HIS A 58 0.42 -2.03 9.66
C HIS A 58 1.48 -2.10 10.76
N ASP A 59 1.06 -2.13 12.03
CA ASP A 59 1.94 -2.00 13.19
C ASP A 59 2.80 -3.26 13.42
N ASP A 60 3.87 -3.13 14.18
CA ASP A 60 4.67 -4.28 14.60
C ASP A 60 3.98 -5.10 15.69
N ASP A 61 3.15 -4.43 16.50
CA ASP A 61 2.34 -5.05 17.57
C ASP A 61 0.87 -5.15 17.18
N VAL A 62 0.16 -6.15 17.73
CA VAL A 62 -1.28 -6.36 17.49
C VAL A 62 -2.18 -5.47 18.35
N ASP A 63 -1.61 -4.64 19.23
CA ASP A 63 -2.28 -3.95 20.34
C ASP A 63 -3.33 -2.94 19.89
N ARG A 64 -3.06 -2.14 18.85
CA ARG A 64 -3.94 -1.06 18.41
C ARG A 64 -5.14 -1.56 17.63
N THR A 65 -4.96 -2.58 16.81
CA THR A 65 -5.95 -3.03 15.83
C THR A 65 -6.52 -4.41 16.15
N SER A 66 -6.27 -4.94 17.37
CA SER A 66 -6.89 -6.21 17.80
C SER A 66 -7.17 -6.25 19.30
N ASN A 67 -7.79 -7.34 19.74
CA ASN A 67 -7.95 -7.65 21.15
C ASN A 67 -6.74 -8.39 21.76
N GLY A 68 -5.67 -8.61 20.98
CA GLY A 68 -4.40 -9.19 21.43
C GLY A 68 -3.42 -8.17 22.00
N ARG A 69 -2.22 -8.64 22.38
CA ARG A 69 -1.11 -7.81 22.89
C ARG A 69 0.22 -8.34 22.43
N GLY A 70 1.16 -7.42 22.12
CA GLY A 70 2.57 -7.71 21.81
C GLY A 70 2.86 -7.98 20.32
N PRO A 71 4.11 -8.36 20.00
CA PRO A 71 4.61 -8.38 18.64
C PRO A 71 3.95 -9.43 17.73
N ALA A 72 3.53 -9.00 16.55
CA ALA A 72 3.01 -9.89 15.52
C ALA A 72 4.07 -10.88 15.02
N ALA A 73 5.34 -10.44 14.94
CA ALA A 73 6.46 -11.25 14.50
C ALA A 73 6.72 -12.51 15.33
N THR A 74 6.21 -12.56 16.58
CA THR A 74 6.37 -13.71 17.48
C THR A 74 5.19 -14.67 17.44
N ARG A 75 4.12 -14.36 16.68
CA ARG A 75 2.90 -15.16 16.60
C ARG A 75 2.81 -15.89 15.26
N THR A 76 2.37 -17.13 15.33
CA THR A 76 1.96 -17.88 14.13
C THR A 76 0.67 -17.31 13.55
N PHE A 77 0.41 -17.59 12.27
CA PHE A 77 -0.87 -17.20 11.66
C PHE A 77 -2.07 -17.80 12.41
N ALA A 78 -1.95 -19.05 12.89
CA ALA A 78 -3.01 -19.70 13.66
C ALA A 78 -3.35 -18.93 14.96
N GLU A 79 -2.34 -18.36 15.64
CA GLU A 79 -2.54 -17.52 16.83
C GLU A 79 -3.13 -16.14 16.47
N LEU A 80 -2.65 -15.52 15.38
CA LEU A 80 -3.19 -14.26 14.89
C LEU A 80 -4.65 -14.38 14.44
N ALA A 81 -5.01 -15.50 13.81
CA ALA A 81 -6.38 -15.78 13.35
C ALA A 81 -7.40 -15.96 14.48
N GLN A 82 -6.97 -16.14 15.74
CA GLN A 82 -7.86 -16.17 16.90
C GLN A 82 -8.21 -14.78 17.44
N LEU A 83 -7.54 -13.74 16.97
CA LEU A 83 -7.74 -12.38 17.44
C LEU A 83 -8.88 -11.70 16.65
N ASP A 84 -9.54 -10.78 17.33
CA ASP A 84 -10.56 -9.91 16.74
C ASP A 84 -9.89 -8.61 16.27
N PHE A 85 -9.86 -8.40 14.96
CA PHE A 85 -9.29 -7.20 14.31
C PHE A 85 -10.38 -6.19 13.92
N GLY A 86 -11.61 -6.33 14.38
CA GLY A 86 -12.71 -5.44 14.04
C GLY A 86 -13.28 -4.63 15.20
N SER A 87 -13.40 -5.21 16.39
CA SER A 87 -14.06 -4.58 17.55
C SER A 87 -13.42 -3.26 18.00
N TRP A 88 -12.11 -3.08 17.79
CA TRP A 88 -11.42 -1.82 18.11
C TRP A 88 -11.98 -0.64 17.32
N HIS A 89 -12.46 -0.88 16.09
CA HIS A 89 -13.08 0.12 15.24
C HIS A 89 -14.53 0.39 15.64
N SER A 90 -15.34 -0.64 15.69
CA SER A 90 -16.72 -0.55 16.16
C SER A 90 -17.34 -1.92 16.40
N ALA A 91 -18.43 -1.97 17.18
CA ALA A 91 -19.15 -3.21 17.45
C ALA A 91 -19.73 -3.89 16.20
N ALA A 92 -19.96 -3.13 15.12
CA ALA A 92 -20.45 -3.66 13.85
C ALA A 92 -19.45 -4.60 13.16
N TYR A 93 -18.17 -4.48 13.48
CA TYR A 93 -17.10 -5.32 12.94
C TYR A 93 -16.53 -6.31 13.97
N ALA A 94 -17.25 -6.55 15.08
CA ALA A 94 -16.79 -7.50 16.09
C ALA A 94 -16.58 -8.89 15.47
N GLY A 95 -15.39 -9.47 15.72
CA GLY A 95 -14.99 -10.76 15.19
C GLY A 95 -14.41 -10.73 13.78
N GLU A 96 -14.17 -9.55 13.17
CA GLU A 96 -13.46 -9.49 11.87
C GLU A 96 -12.06 -10.08 12.00
N PRO A 97 -11.70 -11.09 11.19
CA PRO A 97 -10.41 -11.76 11.29
C PRO A 97 -9.30 -11.00 10.58
N LEU A 98 -8.05 -11.26 10.97
CA LEU A 98 -6.88 -10.86 10.19
C LEU A 98 -6.85 -11.62 8.86
N PRO A 99 -6.88 -10.94 7.70
CA PRO A 99 -6.83 -11.63 6.42
C PRO A 99 -5.39 -12.00 6.04
N THR A 100 -5.25 -13.08 5.29
CA THR A 100 -4.02 -13.36 4.57
C THR A 100 -3.90 -12.47 3.34
N PHE A 101 -2.67 -12.17 2.91
CA PHE A 101 -2.41 -11.48 1.65
C PHE A 101 -3.08 -12.17 0.45
N ALA A 102 -3.02 -13.49 0.41
CA ALA A 102 -3.67 -14.25 -0.65
C ALA A 102 -5.20 -14.08 -0.69
N ALA A 103 -5.86 -13.89 0.45
CA ALA A 103 -7.31 -13.66 0.49
C ALA A 103 -7.67 -12.29 -0.09
N VAL A 104 -6.93 -11.24 0.28
CA VAL A 104 -7.13 -9.87 -0.22
C VAL A 104 -6.75 -9.77 -1.70
N ALA A 105 -5.64 -10.36 -2.11
CA ALA A 105 -5.21 -10.40 -3.51
C ALA A 105 -6.28 -11.04 -4.42
N ARG A 106 -6.84 -12.18 -4.01
CA ARG A 106 -7.94 -12.82 -4.75
C ARG A 106 -9.18 -11.93 -4.84
N TYR A 107 -9.51 -11.24 -3.75
CA TYR A 107 -10.64 -10.30 -3.76
C TYR A 107 -10.42 -9.14 -4.74
N THR A 108 -9.25 -8.49 -4.69
CA THR A 108 -8.95 -7.35 -5.55
C THR A 108 -8.87 -7.76 -7.03
N VAL A 109 -8.20 -8.85 -7.35
CA VAL A 109 -8.10 -9.39 -8.72
C VAL A 109 -9.46 -9.77 -9.28
N ALA A 110 -10.30 -10.48 -8.49
CA ALA A 110 -11.63 -10.91 -8.94
C ALA A 110 -12.58 -9.73 -9.20
N ASN A 111 -12.38 -8.59 -8.54
CA ASN A 111 -13.20 -7.39 -8.69
C ASN A 111 -12.57 -6.33 -9.61
N GLY A 112 -11.43 -6.61 -10.25
CA GLY A 112 -10.73 -5.67 -11.12
C GLY A 112 -10.20 -4.44 -10.38
N ILE A 113 -9.89 -4.55 -9.08
CA ILE A 113 -9.40 -3.48 -8.24
C ILE A 113 -7.87 -3.53 -8.21
N ALA A 114 -7.24 -2.42 -8.55
CA ALA A 114 -5.79 -2.28 -8.49
C ALA A 114 -5.28 -2.30 -7.05
N SER A 115 -4.03 -2.72 -6.87
CA SER A 115 -3.42 -2.82 -5.55
C SER A 115 -2.08 -2.09 -5.48
N ASN A 116 -1.90 -1.25 -4.46
CA ASN A 116 -0.61 -0.84 -3.94
C ASN A 116 -0.33 -1.71 -2.70
N VAL A 117 0.61 -2.60 -2.83
CA VAL A 117 1.00 -3.55 -1.78
C VAL A 117 2.20 -2.97 -1.05
N GLU A 118 1.99 -2.40 0.15
CA GLU A 118 3.10 -1.97 0.97
C GLU A 118 3.77 -3.19 1.61
N ILE A 119 5.05 -3.38 1.29
CA ILE A 119 5.89 -4.35 1.97
C ILE A 119 6.27 -3.74 3.32
N LYS A 120 5.67 -4.25 4.39
CA LYS A 120 5.78 -3.74 5.77
C LYS A 120 6.50 -4.74 6.66
N PRO A 121 7.82 -4.86 6.55
CA PRO A 121 8.56 -5.86 7.33
C PRO A 121 8.53 -5.52 8.83
N CYS A 122 8.49 -6.56 9.66
CA CYS A 122 8.92 -6.40 11.04
C CYS A 122 10.44 -6.20 11.09
N PRO A 123 10.97 -5.48 12.11
CA PRO A 123 12.40 -5.21 12.23
C PRO A 123 13.26 -6.47 12.10
N GLY A 124 14.31 -6.41 11.26
CA GLY A 124 15.23 -7.51 10.99
C GLY A 124 14.74 -8.55 9.97
N ARG A 125 13.52 -8.35 9.38
CA ARG A 125 12.96 -9.26 8.38
C ARG A 125 12.71 -8.57 7.03
N GLU A 126 13.42 -7.48 6.73
CA GLU A 126 13.18 -6.61 5.59
C GLU A 126 13.32 -7.39 4.26
N ALA A 127 14.49 -7.98 4.02
CA ALA A 127 14.75 -8.74 2.80
C ALA A 127 13.89 -10.01 2.69
N GLU A 128 13.62 -10.68 3.81
CA GLU A 128 12.76 -11.88 3.84
C GLU A 128 11.33 -11.52 3.43
N THR A 129 10.77 -10.47 4.02
CA THR A 129 9.42 -10.00 3.72
C THR A 129 9.32 -9.52 2.27
N GLY A 130 10.30 -8.73 1.80
CA GLY A 130 10.37 -8.27 0.42
C GLY A 130 10.32 -9.40 -0.59
N ARG A 131 11.16 -10.43 -0.38
CA ARG A 131 11.17 -11.63 -1.23
C ARG A 131 9.84 -12.37 -1.20
N ALA A 132 9.30 -12.62 -0.01
CA ALA A 132 8.05 -13.36 0.15
C ALA A 132 6.86 -12.67 -0.51
N VAL A 133 6.72 -11.34 -0.30
CA VAL A 133 5.65 -10.54 -0.91
C VAL A 133 5.78 -10.52 -2.44
N ALA A 134 6.99 -10.29 -2.97
CA ALA A 134 7.19 -10.21 -4.42
C ALA A 134 6.88 -11.54 -5.12
N LEU A 135 7.36 -12.67 -4.58
CA LEU A 135 7.06 -13.99 -5.13
C LEU A 135 5.57 -14.33 -5.07
N ALA A 136 4.91 -14.04 -3.94
CA ALA A 136 3.47 -14.24 -3.79
C ALA A 136 2.68 -13.35 -4.74
N ALA A 137 3.03 -12.06 -4.85
CA ALA A 137 2.39 -11.11 -5.77
C ALA A 137 2.50 -11.58 -7.23
N ARG A 138 3.68 -11.98 -7.68
CA ARG A 138 3.89 -12.53 -9.02
C ARG A 138 2.94 -13.70 -9.32
N GLN A 139 2.75 -14.60 -8.35
CA GLN A 139 1.87 -15.76 -8.52
C GLN A 139 0.38 -15.35 -8.47
N LEU A 140 -0.01 -14.50 -7.50
CA LEU A 140 -1.40 -14.14 -7.26
C LEU A 140 -1.99 -13.27 -8.39
N TRP A 141 -1.18 -12.46 -9.07
CA TRP A 141 -1.59 -11.63 -10.21
C TRP A 141 -1.26 -12.27 -11.57
N GLN A 142 -0.86 -13.55 -11.59
CA GLN A 142 -0.62 -14.24 -12.86
C GLN A 142 -1.90 -14.25 -13.71
N GLY A 143 -1.82 -13.65 -14.91
CA GLY A 143 -2.97 -13.52 -15.82
C GLY A 143 -3.93 -12.37 -15.49
N ALA A 144 -3.70 -11.60 -14.43
CA ALA A 144 -4.47 -10.39 -14.16
C ALA A 144 -4.19 -9.30 -15.21
N VAL A 145 -5.19 -8.45 -15.47
CA VAL A 145 -5.06 -7.34 -16.44
C VAL A 145 -4.00 -6.32 -15.99
N GLN A 146 -3.83 -6.16 -14.69
CA GLN A 146 -2.94 -5.17 -14.11
C GLN A 146 -2.11 -5.78 -12.98
N ALA A 147 -0.79 -5.56 -13.05
CA ALA A 147 0.12 -5.94 -11.97
C ALA A 147 -0.08 -5.06 -10.73
N PRO A 148 0.16 -5.56 -9.52
CA PRO A 148 0.16 -4.74 -8.32
C PRO A 148 1.40 -3.83 -8.32
N LEU A 149 1.28 -2.64 -7.71
CA LEU A 149 2.42 -1.79 -7.38
C LEU A 149 2.96 -2.24 -6.01
N LEU A 150 4.21 -2.66 -5.94
CA LEU A 150 4.87 -2.95 -4.66
C LEU A 150 5.49 -1.68 -4.11
N SER A 151 5.29 -1.36 -2.85
CA SER A 151 5.92 -0.19 -2.24
C SER A 151 6.53 -0.53 -0.88
N SER A 152 7.53 0.21 -0.45
CA SER A 152 8.11 0.07 0.89
C SER A 152 8.92 1.29 1.31
N PHE A 153 8.96 1.55 2.63
CA PHE A 153 9.95 2.41 3.28
C PHE A 153 11.29 1.71 3.46
N ALA A 154 11.27 0.37 3.55
CA ALA A 154 12.46 -0.45 3.74
C ALA A 154 13.16 -0.73 2.40
N GLU A 155 14.31 -0.08 2.18
CA GLU A 155 15.06 -0.23 0.93
C GLU A 155 15.55 -1.66 0.71
N ASP A 156 15.92 -2.38 1.78
CA ASP A 156 16.32 -3.80 1.69
C ASP A 156 15.14 -4.69 1.24
N ALA A 157 13.90 -4.32 1.60
CA ALA A 157 12.72 -5.02 1.11
C ALA A 157 12.47 -4.76 -0.38
N LEU A 158 12.68 -3.50 -0.85
CA LEU A 158 12.61 -3.16 -2.28
C LEU A 158 13.69 -3.88 -3.09
N GLN A 159 14.92 -3.96 -2.56
CA GLN A 159 16.01 -4.69 -3.21
C GLN A 159 15.66 -6.17 -3.35
N ALA A 160 15.18 -6.81 -2.28
CA ALA A 160 14.79 -8.22 -2.32
C ALA A 160 13.58 -8.47 -3.24
N ALA A 161 12.65 -7.51 -3.32
CA ALA A 161 11.53 -7.57 -4.25
C ALA A 161 11.99 -7.45 -5.71
N LEU A 162 12.93 -6.54 -6.01
CA LEU A 162 13.55 -6.40 -7.33
C LEU A 162 14.22 -7.71 -7.77
N GLU A 163 15.02 -8.32 -6.91
CA GLU A 163 15.72 -9.57 -7.19
C GLU A 163 14.77 -10.75 -7.42
N SER A 164 13.62 -10.76 -6.73
CA SER A 164 12.69 -11.88 -6.73
C SER A 164 11.62 -11.82 -7.83
N ALA A 165 11.18 -10.62 -8.20
CA ALA A 165 10.17 -10.37 -9.23
C ALA A 165 10.45 -9.03 -9.94
N PRO A 166 11.52 -8.96 -10.76
CA PRO A 166 11.95 -7.70 -11.41
C PRO A 166 10.87 -7.09 -12.31
N GLU A 167 9.97 -7.90 -12.84
CA GLU A 167 8.88 -7.49 -13.72
C GLU A 167 7.76 -6.70 -13.00
N LEU A 168 7.64 -6.83 -11.67
CA LEU A 168 6.63 -6.10 -10.92
C LEU A 168 7.06 -4.64 -10.67
N PRO A 169 6.19 -3.66 -10.92
CA PRO A 169 6.50 -2.26 -10.66
C PRO A 169 6.67 -2.00 -9.16
N ARG A 170 7.63 -1.13 -8.83
CA ARG A 170 7.95 -0.75 -7.46
C ARG A 170 7.85 0.76 -7.26
N ALA A 171 7.51 1.16 -6.03
CA ALA A 171 7.53 2.55 -5.58
C ALA A 171 8.35 2.67 -4.29
N LEU A 172 9.19 3.68 -4.21
CA LEU A 172 9.91 4.03 -2.99
C LEU A 172 9.00 4.90 -2.11
N LEU A 173 8.75 4.47 -0.87
CA LEU A 173 8.08 5.26 0.15
C LEU A 173 9.11 6.04 0.97
N VAL A 174 8.85 7.32 1.22
CA VAL A 174 9.71 8.17 2.06
C VAL A 174 8.89 9.05 2.98
N GLU A 175 9.29 9.16 4.24
CA GLU A 175 8.70 10.11 5.20
C GLU A 175 9.10 11.55 4.87
N LYS A 176 10.36 11.76 4.51
CA LYS A 176 10.91 13.01 3.98
C LYS A 176 11.63 12.74 2.68
N VAL A 177 11.44 13.61 1.70
CA VAL A 177 12.08 13.47 0.39
C VAL A 177 13.59 13.71 0.54
N PRO A 178 14.43 12.67 0.35
CA PRO A 178 15.88 12.83 0.45
C PRO A 178 16.43 13.52 -0.79
N ALA A 179 17.59 14.18 -0.65
CA ALA A 179 18.22 14.86 -1.77
C ALA A 179 18.62 13.91 -2.92
N ASP A 180 18.95 12.67 -2.58
CA ASP A 180 19.35 11.58 -3.48
C ASP A 180 18.20 10.69 -3.94
N TRP A 181 16.95 11.20 -3.94
CA TRP A 181 15.76 10.40 -4.30
C TRP A 181 15.87 9.79 -5.72
N ARG A 182 16.51 10.49 -6.67
CA ARG A 182 16.68 9.99 -8.04
C ARG A 182 17.56 8.75 -8.09
N GLU A 183 18.68 8.79 -7.38
CA GLU A 183 19.63 7.69 -7.27
C GLU A 183 18.99 6.48 -6.60
N ARG A 184 18.16 6.70 -5.56
CA ARG A 184 17.43 5.62 -4.89
C ARG A 184 16.38 5.00 -5.80
N LEU A 185 15.58 5.80 -6.51
CA LEU A 185 14.60 5.28 -7.48
C LEU A 185 15.28 4.45 -8.57
N ALA A 186 16.41 4.93 -9.10
CA ALA A 186 17.18 4.21 -10.11
C ALA A 186 17.79 2.91 -9.55
N LYS A 187 18.34 2.94 -8.33
CA LYS A 187 18.94 1.78 -7.67
C LYS A 187 17.96 0.62 -7.50
N TYR A 188 16.72 0.90 -7.10
CA TYR A 188 15.69 -0.11 -6.87
C TYR A 188 14.75 -0.30 -8.07
N GLU A 189 15.08 0.31 -9.21
CA GLU A 189 14.25 0.30 -10.42
C GLU A 189 12.78 0.63 -10.12
N CYS A 190 12.56 1.63 -9.26
CA CYS A 190 11.23 2.09 -8.92
C CYS A 190 10.64 2.92 -10.06
N VAL A 191 9.34 2.79 -10.29
CA VAL A 191 8.59 3.58 -11.27
C VAL A 191 7.95 4.82 -10.64
N ALA A 192 7.86 4.86 -9.30
CA ALA A 192 7.20 5.93 -8.57
C ALA A 192 7.89 6.26 -7.25
N LEU A 193 7.68 7.51 -6.80
CA LEU A 193 8.03 8.02 -5.49
C LEU A 193 6.73 8.30 -4.70
N ASN A 194 6.54 7.64 -3.56
CA ASN A 194 5.41 7.85 -2.67
C ASN A 194 5.87 8.68 -1.46
N ILE A 195 5.33 9.88 -1.29
CA ILE A 195 5.81 10.87 -0.32
C ILE A 195 4.76 11.25 0.71
N ASN A 196 5.23 11.76 1.86
CA ASN A 196 4.35 12.46 2.78
C ASN A 196 3.77 13.70 2.07
N GLN A 197 2.44 13.88 2.15
CA GLN A 197 1.75 14.98 1.48
C GLN A 197 2.23 16.37 1.92
N LYS A 198 2.88 16.48 3.09
CA LYS A 198 3.46 17.73 3.59
C LYS A 198 4.66 18.19 2.75
N ASP A 199 5.40 17.26 2.16
CA ASP A 199 6.54 17.53 1.31
C ASP A 199 6.15 17.74 -0.17
N ALA A 200 4.87 17.47 -0.53
CA ALA A 200 4.40 17.60 -1.89
C ALA A 200 4.26 19.08 -2.28
N THR A 201 5.11 19.53 -3.19
CA THR A 201 5.03 20.83 -3.86
C THR A 201 4.89 20.66 -5.35
N ARG A 202 4.42 21.70 -6.05
CA ARG A 202 4.31 21.66 -7.51
C ARG A 202 5.68 21.44 -8.16
N GLU A 203 6.69 22.14 -7.65
CA GLU A 203 8.08 22.03 -8.14
C GLU A 203 8.64 20.62 -7.99
N LEU A 204 8.34 19.94 -6.88
CA LEU A 204 8.76 18.56 -6.67
C LEU A 204 8.04 17.60 -7.62
N ILE A 205 6.72 17.75 -7.81
CA ILE A 205 5.93 16.94 -8.75
C ILE A 205 6.49 17.10 -10.17
N ASP A 206 6.70 18.34 -10.61
CA ASP A 206 7.28 18.64 -11.91
C ASP A 206 8.71 18.04 -12.05
N ALA A 207 9.53 18.13 -11.01
CA ALA A 207 10.89 17.60 -11.00
C ALA A 207 10.93 16.05 -11.08
N VAL A 208 10.00 15.37 -10.40
CA VAL A 208 9.85 13.90 -10.44
C VAL A 208 9.39 13.45 -11.82
N HIS A 209 8.39 14.13 -12.39
CA HIS A 209 7.93 13.86 -13.76
C HIS A 209 9.01 14.13 -14.81
N ALA A 210 9.75 15.25 -14.67
CA ALA A 210 10.86 15.57 -15.59
C ALA A 210 11.98 14.52 -15.54
N ALA A 211 12.17 13.86 -14.38
CA ALA A 211 13.11 12.77 -14.23
C ALA A 211 12.59 11.42 -14.77
N GLY A 212 11.33 11.36 -15.21
CA GLY A 212 10.73 10.14 -15.78
C GLY A 212 10.07 9.22 -14.77
N TYR A 213 9.72 9.70 -13.58
CA TYR A 213 9.07 8.92 -12.54
C TYR A 213 7.65 9.41 -12.25
N ARG A 214 6.83 8.56 -11.66
CA ARG A 214 5.51 8.90 -11.13
C ARG A 214 5.62 9.32 -9.66
N ILE A 215 4.61 10.02 -9.15
CA ILE A 215 4.60 10.50 -7.77
C ILE A 215 3.21 10.38 -7.17
N ALA A 216 3.12 9.86 -5.94
CA ALA A 216 1.89 9.81 -5.16
C ALA A 216 2.11 10.34 -3.74
N ALA A 217 1.05 10.82 -3.08
CA ALA A 217 1.16 11.41 -1.74
C ALA A 217 0.25 10.71 -0.73
N TRP A 218 0.77 10.48 0.47
CA TRP A 218 0.09 9.89 1.62
C TRP A 218 0.22 10.79 2.86
N THR A 219 -0.64 10.81 3.87
CA THR A 219 -2.04 10.48 3.72
C THR A 219 -2.80 11.78 3.55
N VAL A 220 -3.57 11.91 2.50
CA VAL A 220 -4.24 13.15 2.10
C VAL A 220 -5.70 13.06 2.56
N ASN A 221 -6.01 13.70 3.69
CA ASN A 221 -7.32 13.63 4.33
C ASN A 221 -8.09 14.98 4.31
N ASP A 222 -7.47 16.03 3.75
CA ASP A 222 -8.11 17.31 3.51
C ASP A 222 -8.56 17.41 2.04
N PRO A 223 -9.86 17.59 1.75
CA PRO A 223 -10.37 17.71 0.40
C PRO A 223 -9.81 18.88 -0.41
N GLU A 224 -9.45 20.00 0.25
CA GLU A 224 -8.83 21.15 -0.44
C GLU A 224 -7.39 20.80 -0.85
N ARG A 225 -6.65 20.15 0.05
CA ARG A 225 -5.31 19.66 -0.24
C ARG A 225 -5.33 18.59 -1.35
N ALA A 226 -6.30 17.69 -1.32
CA ALA A 226 -6.48 16.70 -2.38
C ALA A 226 -6.68 17.35 -3.76
N ARG A 227 -7.59 18.32 -3.86
CA ARG A 227 -7.81 19.08 -5.10
C ARG A 227 -6.54 19.77 -5.57
N LEU A 228 -5.86 20.47 -4.68
CA LEU A 228 -4.62 21.20 -4.99
C LEU A 228 -3.53 20.25 -5.56
N LEU A 229 -3.31 19.09 -4.93
CA LEU A 229 -2.34 18.11 -5.42
C LEU A 229 -2.74 17.53 -6.78
N LEU A 230 -4.03 17.25 -6.97
CA LEU A 230 -4.56 16.77 -8.24
C LEU A 230 -4.43 17.81 -9.36
N ASP A 231 -4.62 19.09 -9.05
CA ASP A 231 -4.43 20.23 -9.98
C ASP A 231 -2.95 20.44 -10.31
N TRP A 232 -2.03 20.14 -9.40
CA TRP A 232 -0.59 20.13 -9.66
C TRP A 232 -0.13 18.92 -10.48
N GLY A 233 -1.03 17.97 -10.76
CA GLY A 233 -0.76 16.83 -11.63
C GLY A 233 -0.19 15.60 -10.93
N ILE A 234 -0.35 15.47 -9.59
CA ILE A 234 0.07 14.26 -8.87
C ILE A 234 -0.62 13.01 -9.43
N ASP A 235 0.09 11.89 -9.50
CA ASP A 235 -0.41 10.66 -10.11
C ASP A 235 -1.31 9.85 -9.19
N GLY A 236 -1.19 10.01 -7.85
CA GLY A 236 -2.02 9.31 -6.88
C GLY A 236 -2.06 10.01 -5.52
N ILE A 237 -3.18 9.86 -4.82
CA ILE A 237 -3.35 10.28 -3.42
C ILE A 237 -3.92 9.12 -2.61
N PHE A 238 -3.29 8.80 -1.48
CA PHE A 238 -3.78 7.85 -0.51
C PHE A 238 -4.63 8.60 0.51
N THR A 239 -5.86 8.14 0.75
CA THR A 239 -6.78 8.83 1.66
C THR A 239 -7.51 7.88 2.61
N ASP A 240 -7.76 8.35 3.83
CA ASP A 240 -8.67 7.70 4.79
C ASP A 240 -10.10 8.26 4.67
N GLU A 241 -10.30 9.38 3.99
CA GLU A 241 -11.57 10.12 3.90
C GLU A 241 -12.36 9.73 2.65
N LEU A 242 -12.73 8.44 2.54
CA LEU A 242 -13.36 7.87 1.36
C LEU A 242 -14.69 8.51 0.97
N ALA A 243 -15.41 9.06 1.94
CA ALA A 243 -16.67 9.75 1.67
C ALA A 243 -16.46 11.16 1.08
N ALA A 244 -15.39 11.87 1.50
CA ALA A 244 -15.11 13.25 1.12
C ALA A 244 -14.15 13.36 -0.07
N ILE A 245 -13.21 12.42 -0.21
CA ILE A 245 -12.16 12.40 -1.24
C ILE A 245 -12.31 11.10 -2.03
N ARG A 246 -13.08 11.17 -3.11
CA ARG A 246 -13.43 9.98 -3.91
C ARG A 246 -13.40 10.27 -5.41
N PRO A 247 -13.29 9.23 -6.25
CA PRO A 247 -13.49 9.37 -7.70
C PRO A 247 -14.84 10.03 -8.00
N ALA A 248 -14.89 10.85 -9.06
CA ALA A 248 -16.19 11.30 -9.59
C ALA A 248 -17.00 10.10 -10.06
N ALA A 249 -18.28 10.09 -9.77
CA ALA A 249 -19.20 9.05 -10.20
C ALA A 249 -19.35 9.03 -11.74
#